data_d5f2fecdfe4bcb056896a36489def7f9
#
_entry.id   d5f2fecdfe4bcb056896a36489def7f9
#
_cell.length_a   1.000
_cell.length_b   1.000
_cell.length_c   1.000
_cell.angle_alpha   90.00
_cell.angle_beta   90.00
_cell.angle_gamma   90.00
#
_symmetry.space_group_name_H-M   'P 1'
#
loop_
_entity.id
_entity.type
_entity.pdbx_description
1 polymer ?
#
loop_
_entity_poly.entity_id
_entity_poly.type
_entity_poly.pdbx_seq_one_letter_code
_entity_poly.pdbx_strand_id
1 'polypeptide(L)'
;DVTIERSGNGFFLARAEWKHYLNKPLITPREGNFAVSRRFYAVNKQGNTFSRGEPRYAFKAGELVMTELNLKAQKGSEYLLLEDMIPAGFEPLTQNEFAELGDFRYDGYANSPAAVTRLDDRVALANTYLGKDSFVPRAFYRAVFPGKYQAMPAQGGLMYYPDTFAYSASDVITISE
;
A
#
# COMPACT_ATOMS: atom_id res chain seq x y z
N ASP A 1 6.89 30.02 10.68
CA ASP A 1 7.43 30.28 9.34
C ASP A 1 8.94 30.42 9.42
N VAL A 2 9.63 29.84 8.45
CA VAL A 2 11.09 29.99 8.30
C VAL A 2 11.33 30.83 7.04
N THR A 3 11.97 31.97 7.21
CA THR A 3 12.36 32.85 6.10
C THR A 3 13.86 32.73 5.89
N ILE A 4 14.28 32.48 4.65
CA ILE A 4 15.67 32.41 4.26
C ILE A 4 15.92 33.54 3.26
N GLU A 5 16.73 34.52 3.66
CA GLU A 5 17.10 35.64 2.81
C GLU A 5 18.53 35.47 2.32
N ARG A 6 18.76 35.84 1.05
CA ARG A 6 20.07 35.85 0.43
C ARG A 6 20.44 37.25 -0.03
N SER A 7 21.65 37.64 0.25
CA SER A 7 22.29 38.86 -0.32
C SER A 7 23.60 38.50 -0.99
N GLY A 8 23.93 39.14 -2.11
CA GLY A 8 25.18 38.94 -2.86
C GLY A 8 25.10 37.93 -4.01
N ASN A 9 26.19 37.72 -4.72
CA ASN A 9 26.32 36.82 -5.85
C ASN A 9 26.86 35.46 -5.40
N GLY A 10 26.39 34.37 -6.01
CA GLY A 10 26.85 33.01 -5.72
C GLY A 10 25.69 31.99 -5.62
N PHE A 11 26.03 30.72 -5.39
CA PHE A 11 25.05 29.68 -5.09
C PHE A 11 25.00 29.46 -3.59
N PHE A 12 23.80 29.20 -3.08
CA PHE A 12 23.67 28.59 -1.78
C PHE A 12 22.58 27.52 -1.82
N LEU A 13 22.78 26.47 -1.07
CA LEU A 13 21.81 25.40 -0.86
C LEU A 13 21.27 25.52 0.57
N ALA A 14 19.95 25.63 0.68
CA ALA A 14 19.28 25.58 1.97
C ALA A 14 18.39 24.34 2.01
N ARG A 15 18.43 23.60 3.13
CA ARG A 15 17.52 22.50 3.44
C ARG A 15 16.88 22.78 4.79
N ALA A 16 15.55 22.76 4.83
CA ALA A 16 14.81 22.74 6.07
C ALA A 16 14.08 21.41 6.20
N GLU A 17 14.25 20.76 7.35
CA GLU A 17 13.54 19.51 7.67
C GLU A 17 12.71 19.75 8.93
N TRP A 18 11.42 19.48 8.82
CA TRP A 18 10.49 19.58 9.94
C TRP A 18 9.96 18.20 10.29
N LYS A 19 10.28 17.71 11.49
CA LYS A 19 9.73 16.47 12.04
C LYS A 19 8.80 16.79 13.18
N HIS A 20 7.56 16.33 13.11
CA HIS A 20 6.60 16.43 14.19
C HIS A 20 5.71 15.19 14.26
N TYR A 21 5.28 14.88 15.46
CA TYR A 21 4.36 13.77 15.69
C TYR A 21 2.94 14.33 15.81
N LEU A 22 2.04 13.78 14.97
CA LEU A 22 0.62 14.13 15.03
C LEU A 22 -0.07 13.19 16.00
N ASN A 23 -0.73 13.74 17.00
CA ASN A 23 -1.63 12.98 17.86
C ASN A 23 -3.00 12.81 17.16
N LYS A 24 -2.99 12.12 16.03
CA LYS A 24 -4.21 11.78 15.28
C LYS A 24 -4.35 10.27 15.21
N PRO A 25 -5.51 9.72 15.60
CA PRO A 25 -5.76 8.28 15.54
C PRO A 25 -5.82 7.77 14.09
N LEU A 26 -6.15 8.64 13.13
CA LEU A 26 -6.26 8.30 11.71
C LEU A 26 -5.52 9.32 10.86
N ILE A 27 -4.82 8.81 9.85
CA ILE A 27 -4.11 9.59 8.83
C ILE A 27 -5.06 9.78 7.65
N THR A 28 -5.23 11.02 7.22
CA THR A 28 -5.99 11.33 6.00
C THR A 28 -5.13 11.11 4.75
N PRO A 29 -5.72 10.77 3.60
CA PRO A 29 -4.95 10.57 2.36
C PRO A 29 -4.16 11.82 1.98
N ARG A 30 -3.02 11.60 1.34
CA ARG A 30 -2.28 12.65 0.62
C ARG A 30 -2.28 12.31 -0.86
N GLU A 31 -2.79 13.22 -1.65
CA GLU A 31 -2.79 13.13 -3.10
C GLU A 31 -1.84 14.17 -3.71
N GLY A 32 -1.45 13.94 -4.95
CA GLY A 32 -0.60 14.81 -5.75
C GLY A 32 -0.62 14.36 -7.20
N ASN A 33 0.56 14.05 -7.78
CA ASN A 33 0.65 13.42 -9.09
C ASN A 33 0.04 12.00 -9.10
N PHE A 34 -0.12 11.42 -7.92
CA PHE A 34 -0.76 10.14 -7.66
C PHE A 34 -1.89 10.28 -6.65
N ALA A 35 -2.84 9.34 -6.71
CA ALA A 35 -3.77 9.06 -5.63
C ALA A 35 -3.68 7.58 -5.27
N VAL A 36 -3.65 7.26 -3.98
CA VAL A 36 -3.58 5.88 -3.47
C VAL A 36 -4.80 5.60 -2.63
N SER A 37 -5.45 4.48 -2.89
CA SER A 37 -6.50 3.95 -2.01
C SER A 37 -6.27 2.47 -1.75
N ARG A 38 -6.78 1.97 -0.62
CA ARG A 38 -6.67 0.60 -0.17
C ARG A 38 -8.01 0.09 0.33
N ARG A 39 -8.31 -1.18 0.02
CA ARG A 39 -9.46 -1.89 0.56
C ARG A 39 -9.05 -3.28 1.00
N PHE A 40 -9.69 -3.76 2.07
CA PHE A 40 -9.47 -5.09 2.62
C PHE A 40 -10.66 -5.99 2.31
N TYR A 41 -10.39 -7.26 2.00
CA TYR A 41 -11.40 -8.25 1.67
C TYR A 41 -11.07 -9.57 2.37
N ALA A 42 -12.09 -10.29 2.83
CA ALA A 42 -11.90 -11.70 3.11
C ALA A 42 -11.86 -12.48 1.80
N VAL A 43 -11.01 -13.48 1.75
CA VAL A 43 -10.90 -14.40 0.63
C VAL A 43 -11.49 -15.74 1.02
N ASN A 44 -12.46 -16.19 0.24
CA ASN A 44 -13.09 -17.50 0.42
C ASN A 44 -12.43 -18.50 -0.53
N LYS A 45 -12.10 -19.70 0.00
CA LYS A 45 -11.59 -20.84 -0.78
C LYS A 45 -12.68 -21.91 -0.85
N GLN A 46 -13.03 -22.32 -2.07
CA GLN A 46 -13.93 -23.45 -2.35
C GLN A 46 -13.23 -24.43 -3.31
N GLY A 47 -12.71 -25.52 -2.77
CA GLY A 47 -11.83 -26.41 -3.53
C GLY A 47 -10.58 -25.65 -4.02
N ASN A 48 -10.40 -25.55 -5.32
CA ASN A 48 -9.28 -24.83 -5.95
C ASN A 48 -9.66 -23.40 -6.43
N THR A 49 -10.87 -22.93 -6.09
CA THR A 49 -11.34 -21.62 -6.53
C THR A 49 -11.30 -20.63 -5.37
N PHE A 50 -10.83 -19.42 -5.66
CA PHE A 50 -10.80 -18.30 -4.72
C PHE A 50 -11.78 -17.23 -5.16
N SER A 51 -12.43 -16.60 -4.19
CA SER A 51 -13.33 -15.48 -4.42
C SER A 51 -13.17 -14.44 -3.31
N ARG A 52 -13.39 -13.17 -3.62
CA ARG A 52 -13.45 -12.12 -2.61
C ARG A 52 -14.91 -11.79 -2.26
N GLY A 53 -15.13 -11.45 -1.00
CA GLY A 53 -16.38 -10.88 -0.52
C GLY A 53 -16.46 -9.36 -0.70
N GLU A 54 -17.34 -8.73 0.06
CA GLU A 54 -17.39 -7.27 0.17
C GLU A 54 -16.21 -6.71 0.98
N PRO A 55 -15.83 -5.43 0.75
CA PRO A 55 -14.80 -4.77 1.55
C PRO A 55 -15.18 -4.75 3.03
N ARG A 56 -14.24 -5.10 3.91
CA ARG A 56 -14.45 -5.08 5.35
C ARG A 56 -13.18 -4.85 6.14
N TYR A 57 -13.34 -4.49 7.42
CA TYR A 57 -12.26 -4.17 8.35
C TYR A 57 -12.28 -5.03 9.62
N ALA A 58 -13.17 -6.04 9.65
CA ALA A 58 -13.26 -7.01 10.72
C ALA A 58 -13.06 -8.43 10.16
N PHE A 59 -12.16 -9.19 10.78
CA PHE A 59 -11.74 -10.52 10.36
C PHE A 59 -11.75 -11.47 11.55
N LYS A 60 -11.70 -12.77 11.28
CA LYS A 60 -11.44 -13.81 12.28
C LYS A 60 -10.01 -14.31 12.15
N ALA A 61 -9.43 -14.77 13.26
CA ALA A 61 -8.14 -15.43 13.23
C ALA A 61 -8.19 -16.65 12.29
N GLY A 62 -7.14 -16.82 11.48
CA GLY A 62 -7.05 -17.83 10.43
C GLY A 62 -7.63 -17.43 9.07
N GLU A 63 -8.40 -16.35 8.97
CA GLU A 63 -8.93 -15.92 7.67
C GLU A 63 -7.83 -15.44 6.71
N LEU A 64 -8.01 -15.82 5.45
CA LEU A 64 -7.22 -15.29 4.34
C LEU A 64 -7.76 -13.90 3.98
N VAL A 65 -6.87 -12.91 3.97
CA VAL A 65 -7.19 -11.51 3.71
C VAL A 65 -6.46 -11.05 2.46
N MET A 66 -7.15 -10.32 1.60
CA MET A 66 -6.59 -9.65 0.44
C MET A 66 -6.71 -8.14 0.64
N THR A 67 -5.65 -7.41 0.36
CA THR A 67 -5.72 -5.97 0.09
C THR A 67 -5.74 -5.73 -1.40
N GLU A 68 -6.61 -4.85 -1.82
CA GLU A 68 -6.62 -4.29 -3.16
C GLU A 68 -6.15 -2.84 -3.05
N LEU A 69 -5.03 -2.57 -3.69
CA LEU A 69 -4.42 -1.25 -3.73
C LEU A 69 -4.77 -0.61 -5.07
N ASN A 70 -5.09 0.66 -5.06
CA ASN A 70 -5.30 1.41 -6.29
C ASN A 70 -4.39 2.63 -6.31
N LEU A 71 -3.40 2.59 -7.19
CA LEU A 71 -2.53 3.70 -7.51
C LEU A 71 -2.98 4.32 -8.83
N LYS A 72 -3.56 5.50 -8.78
CA LYS A 72 -3.98 6.26 -9.96
C LYS A 72 -2.96 7.33 -10.28
N ALA A 73 -2.46 7.35 -11.52
CA ALA A 73 -1.55 8.37 -12.01
C ALA A 73 -2.29 9.43 -12.83
N GLN A 74 -1.93 10.71 -12.66
CA GLN A 74 -2.47 11.81 -13.47
C GLN A 74 -1.80 11.90 -14.85
N LYS A 75 -0.59 11.37 -14.97
CA LYS A 75 0.19 11.31 -16.22
C LYS A 75 1.02 10.04 -16.26
N GLY A 76 1.48 9.65 -17.45
CA GLY A 76 2.40 8.54 -17.61
C GLY A 76 3.63 8.68 -16.71
N SER A 77 3.99 7.60 -16.05
CA SER A 77 5.05 7.56 -15.05
C SER A 77 5.81 6.24 -15.11
N GLU A 78 7.10 6.29 -14.83
CA GLU A 78 7.98 5.13 -14.87
C GLU A 78 8.55 4.84 -13.49
N TYR A 79 8.91 3.56 -13.27
CA TYR A 79 9.53 3.07 -12.04
C TYR A 79 8.73 3.39 -10.78
N LEU A 80 7.50 2.89 -10.76
CA LEU A 80 6.60 3.05 -9.62
C LEU A 80 6.89 2.02 -8.55
N LEU A 81 6.75 2.47 -7.31
CA LEU A 81 6.75 1.62 -6.12
C LEU A 81 5.47 1.88 -5.34
N LEU A 82 4.77 0.81 -5.00
CA LEU A 82 3.60 0.83 -4.14
C LEU A 82 3.86 -0.09 -2.95
N GLU A 83 3.83 0.46 -1.74
CA GLU A 83 4.10 -0.25 -0.51
C GLU A 83 2.82 -0.36 0.32
N ASP A 84 2.46 -1.58 0.68
CA ASP A 84 1.35 -1.88 1.59
C ASP A 84 1.90 -2.24 2.97
N MET A 85 1.66 -1.36 3.94
CA MET A 85 2.09 -1.59 5.32
C MET A 85 1.21 -2.65 5.97
N ILE A 86 1.82 -3.73 6.47
CA ILE A 86 1.12 -4.87 7.05
C ILE A 86 0.57 -4.48 8.43
N PRO A 87 -0.75 -4.58 8.67
CA PRO A 87 -1.30 -4.43 10.02
C PRO A 87 -0.71 -5.46 10.97
N ALA A 88 -0.36 -5.07 12.20
CA ALA A 88 0.38 -5.92 13.15
C ALA A 88 -0.30 -7.25 13.52
N GLY A 89 -1.62 -7.38 13.29
CA GLY A 89 -2.35 -8.63 13.47
C GLY A 89 -2.33 -9.57 12.27
N PHE A 90 -1.71 -9.15 11.16
CA PHE A 90 -1.61 -9.95 9.93
C PHE A 90 -0.19 -10.47 9.73
N GLU A 91 -0.10 -11.59 9.03
CA GLU A 91 1.16 -12.14 8.52
C GLU A 91 1.08 -12.30 6.99
N PRO A 92 2.17 -12.00 6.26
CA PRO A 92 2.21 -12.27 4.82
C PRO A 92 2.12 -13.78 4.57
N LEU A 93 1.51 -14.15 3.45
CA LEU A 93 1.45 -15.56 3.06
C LEU A 93 2.86 -16.10 2.76
N THR A 94 3.07 -17.35 3.11
CA THR A 94 4.23 -18.10 2.65
C THR A 94 4.26 -18.19 1.12
N GLN A 95 5.43 -18.50 0.55
CA GLN A 95 5.57 -18.66 -0.89
C GLN A 95 4.62 -19.73 -1.46
N ASN A 96 4.43 -20.83 -0.73
CA ASN A 96 3.55 -21.91 -1.15
C ASN A 96 2.07 -21.49 -1.14
N GLU A 97 1.60 -20.87 -0.05
CA GLU A 97 0.23 -20.36 0.04
C GLU A 97 -0.05 -19.30 -1.05
N PHE A 98 0.92 -18.42 -1.33
CA PHE A 98 0.78 -17.45 -2.39
C PHE A 98 0.73 -18.10 -3.78
N ALA A 99 1.50 -19.18 -4.01
CA ALA A 99 1.48 -19.91 -5.27
C ALA A 99 0.13 -20.62 -5.50
N GLU A 100 -0.52 -21.13 -4.43
CA GLU A 100 -1.84 -21.75 -4.50
C GLU A 100 -2.94 -20.82 -5.01
N LEU A 101 -2.80 -19.49 -4.86
CA LEU A 101 -3.78 -18.51 -5.33
C LEU A 101 -3.93 -18.48 -6.86
N GLY A 102 -2.95 -19.02 -7.61
CA GLY A 102 -2.98 -19.06 -9.07
C GLY A 102 -3.26 -17.67 -9.69
N ASP A 103 -4.19 -17.63 -10.63
CA ASP A 103 -4.57 -16.38 -11.33
C ASP A 103 -5.32 -15.39 -10.44
N PHE A 104 -5.88 -15.84 -9.30
CA PHE A 104 -6.54 -14.95 -8.35
C PHE A 104 -5.60 -13.88 -7.74
N ARG A 105 -4.28 -14.10 -7.83
CA ARG A 105 -3.26 -13.13 -7.39
C ARG A 105 -3.37 -11.78 -8.07
N TYR A 106 -3.91 -11.76 -9.29
CA TYR A 106 -3.95 -10.56 -10.12
C TYR A 106 -5.35 -10.34 -10.69
N ASP A 107 -5.70 -9.08 -10.90
CA ASP A 107 -6.92 -8.69 -11.59
C ASP A 107 -6.58 -8.32 -13.04
N GLY A 108 -6.24 -9.35 -13.82
CA GLY A 108 -5.74 -9.21 -15.17
C GLY A 108 -4.25 -8.82 -15.26
N TYR A 109 -3.69 -8.95 -16.47
CA TYR A 109 -2.26 -8.73 -16.73
C TYR A 109 -1.81 -7.30 -16.42
N ALA A 110 -2.64 -6.30 -16.69
CA ALA A 110 -2.32 -4.89 -16.46
C ALA A 110 -2.08 -4.57 -14.96
N ASN A 111 -2.61 -5.38 -14.06
CA ASN A 111 -2.48 -5.24 -12.61
C ASN A 111 -1.44 -6.20 -12.00
N SER A 112 -0.73 -6.95 -12.84
CA SER A 112 0.39 -7.77 -12.38
C SER A 112 1.61 -6.89 -12.14
N PRO A 113 2.16 -6.84 -10.91
CA PRO A 113 3.38 -6.09 -10.65
C PRO A 113 4.57 -6.74 -11.38
N ALA A 114 5.50 -5.90 -11.84
CA ALA A 114 6.75 -6.35 -12.43
C ALA A 114 7.66 -7.05 -11.41
N ALA A 115 7.59 -6.64 -10.15
CA ALA A 115 8.26 -7.28 -9.03
C ALA A 115 7.45 -7.16 -7.75
N VAL A 116 7.54 -8.19 -6.90
CA VAL A 116 6.92 -8.25 -5.57
C VAL A 116 8.00 -8.61 -4.55
N THR A 117 8.17 -7.77 -3.55
CA THR A 117 9.06 -8.04 -2.41
C THR A 117 8.22 -8.08 -1.14
N ARG A 118 8.35 -9.15 -0.36
CA ARG A 118 7.68 -9.29 0.94
C ARG A 118 8.71 -9.08 2.03
N LEU A 119 8.44 -8.11 2.88
CA LEU A 119 9.22 -7.78 4.06
C LEU A 119 8.37 -8.06 5.30
N ASP A 120 8.96 -8.01 6.47
CA ASP A 120 8.24 -8.31 7.73
C ASP A 120 7.16 -7.27 8.06
N ASP A 121 7.33 -6.04 7.59
CA ASP A 121 6.46 -4.89 7.89
C ASP A 121 5.63 -4.42 6.70
N ARG A 122 5.95 -4.86 5.48
CA ARG A 122 5.29 -4.41 4.25
C ARG A 122 5.40 -5.38 3.09
N VAL A 123 4.50 -5.21 2.12
CA VAL A 123 4.64 -5.78 0.78
C VAL A 123 4.93 -4.65 -0.20
N ALA A 124 6.03 -4.73 -0.91
CA ALA A 124 6.43 -3.77 -1.94
C ALA A 124 6.13 -4.33 -3.34
N LEU A 125 5.42 -3.55 -4.14
CA LEU A 125 4.92 -3.89 -5.47
C LEU A 125 5.47 -2.87 -6.46
N ALA A 126 6.37 -3.31 -7.33
CA ALA A 126 6.97 -2.43 -8.32
C ALA A 126 6.31 -2.58 -9.70
N ASN A 127 6.26 -1.47 -10.44
CA ASN A 127 5.89 -1.47 -11.84
C ASN A 127 6.84 -0.58 -12.63
N THR A 128 7.20 -0.99 -13.85
CA THR A 128 8.14 -0.24 -14.69
C THR A 128 7.49 0.96 -15.37
N TYR A 129 6.20 0.85 -15.70
CA TYR A 129 5.45 1.92 -16.37
C TYR A 129 3.98 1.87 -16.00
N LEU A 130 3.40 3.04 -15.82
CA LEU A 130 1.95 3.24 -15.69
C LEU A 130 1.55 4.41 -16.59
N GLY A 131 0.60 4.19 -17.49
CA GLY A 131 -0.01 5.24 -18.29
C GLY A 131 -0.85 6.20 -17.43
N LYS A 132 -1.72 6.94 -18.08
CA LYS A 132 -2.74 7.77 -17.39
C LYS A 132 -3.91 6.88 -16.95
N ASP A 133 -3.62 5.85 -16.17
CA ASP A 133 -4.57 4.83 -15.75
C ASP A 133 -4.36 4.50 -14.26
N SER A 134 -5.00 3.44 -13.83
CA SER A 134 -4.85 2.88 -12.50
C SER A 134 -4.03 1.58 -12.54
N PHE A 135 -3.16 1.40 -11.57
CA PHE A 135 -2.52 0.15 -11.25
C PHE A 135 -3.16 -0.41 -9.98
N VAL A 136 -3.79 -1.58 -10.09
CA VAL A 136 -4.62 -2.17 -9.01
C VAL A 136 -4.09 -3.54 -8.62
N PRO A 137 -2.88 -3.62 -8.03
CA PRO A 137 -2.32 -4.88 -7.56
C PRO A 137 -2.99 -5.35 -6.28
N ARG A 138 -2.77 -6.64 -5.97
CA ARG A 138 -3.27 -7.31 -4.77
C ARG A 138 -2.11 -7.77 -3.90
N ALA A 139 -2.27 -7.63 -2.58
CA ALA A 139 -1.42 -8.27 -1.60
C ALA A 139 -2.26 -9.18 -0.70
N PHE A 140 -1.64 -10.23 -0.12
CA PHE A 140 -2.35 -11.27 0.59
C PHE A 140 -1.69 -11.57 1.93
N TYR A 141 -2.53 -11.74 2.93
CA TYR A 141 -2.16 -11.92 4.33
C TYR A 141 -3.03 -12.97 4.97
N ARG A 142 -2.59 -13.46 6.12
CA ARG A 142 -3.42 -14.21 7.06
C ARG A 142 -3.66 -13.35 8.30
N ALA A 143 -4.91 -13.22 8.72
CA ALA A 143 -5.24 -12.66 10.03
C ALA A 143 -4.83 -13.68 11.09
N VAL A 144 -3.97 -13.32 12.03
CA VAL A 144 -3.38 -14.28 12.96
C VAL A 144 -3.70 -13.92 14.41
N PHE A 145 -3.41 -12.71 14.82
CA PHE A 145 -3.52 -12.32 16.21
C PHE A 145 -4.81 -11.57 16.49
N PRO A 146 -5.69 -12.07 17.38
CA PRO A 146 -6.88 -11.32 17.81
C PRO A 146 -6.51 -9.98 18.43
N GLY A 147 -7.27 -8.93 18.11
CA GLY A 147 -7.02 -7.58 18.60
C GLY A 147 -7.57 -6.49 17.69
N LYS A 148 -7.27 -5.25 18.06
CA LYS A 148 -7.60 -4.05 17.28
C LYS A 148 -6.32 -3.34 16.89
N TYR A 149 -6.12 -3.16 15.59
CA TYR A 149 -4.88 -2.68 15.02
C TYR A 149 -5.11 -1.46 14.12
N GLN A 150 -4.20 -0.53 14.18
CA GLN A 150 -4.14 0.54 13.20
C GLN A 150 -3.38 0.04 11.97
N ALA A 151 -4.03 0.02 10.82
CA ALA A 151 -3.41 -0.24 9.54
C ALA A 151 -2.84 1.08 9.00
N MET A 152 -1.51 1.20 8.97
CA MET A 152 -0.84 2.38 8.43
C MET A 152 -1.16 2.56 6.94
N PRO A 153 -1.12 3.78 6.40
CA PRO A 153 -1.40 4.03 4.99
C PRO A 153 -0.54 3.20 4.05
N ALA A 154 -1.13 2.76 2.95
CA ALA A 154 -0.34 2.33 1.79
C ALA A 154 0.26 3.56 1.10
N GLN A 155 1.49 3.46 0.64
CA GLN A 155 2.21 4.55 -0.02
C GLN A 155 2.58 4.17 -1.44
N GLY A 156 2.39 5.09 -2.39
CA GLY A 156 2.80 4.91 -3.78
C GLY A 156 3.53 6.13 -4.32
N GLY A 157 4.53 5.92 -5.17
CA GLY A 157 5.31 7.00 -5.73
C GLY A 157 6.35 6.53 -6.75
N LEU A 158 7.25 7.44 -7.11
CA LEU A 158 8.35 7.16 -8.03
C LEU A 158 9.60 6.72 -7.28
N MET A 159 10.19 5.58 -7.69
CA MET A 159 11.39 5.02 -7.03
C MET A 159 12.58 5.99 -7.04
N TYR A 160 12.74 6.74 -8.14
CA TYR A 160 13.90 7.64 -8.33
C TYR A 160 13.59 9.11 -8.02
N TYR A 161 12.34 9.42 -7.65
CA TYR A 161 11.89 10.77 -7.28
C TYR A 161 11.11 10.71 -5.98
N PRO A 162 11.78 10.57 -4.82
CA PRO A 162 11.13 10.28 -3.53
C PRO A 162 10.19 11.38 -3.05
N ASP A 163 10.33 12.60 -3.58
CA ASP A 163 9.40 13.70 -3.28
C ASP A 163 8.05 13.58 -4.02
N THR A 164 7.96 12.65 -4.99
CA THR A 164 6.77 12.40 -5.81
C THR A 164 6.06 11.16 -5.30
N PHE A 165 5.22 11.33 -4.29
CA PHE A 165 4.48 10.24 -3.65
C PHE A 165 3.07 10.67 -3.20
N ALA A 166 2.26 9.67 -2.96
CA ALA A 166 0.94 9.77 -2.34
C ALA A 166 0.75 8.63 -1.33
N TYR A 167 -0.19 8.77 -0.42
CA TYR A 167 -0.57 7.69 0.49
C TYR A 167 -2.08 7.66 0.72
N SER A 168 -2.59 6.47 1.03
CA SER A 168 -3.99 6.24 1.35
C SER A 168 -4.35 6.79 2.74
N ALA A 169 -5.63 6.72 3.10
CA ALA A 169 -6.01 6.80 4.50
C ALA A 169 -5.40 5.64 5.30
N SER A 170 -5.24 5.84 6.59
CA SER A 170 -5.08 4.74 7.54
C SER A 170 -6.45 4.16 7.90
N ASP A 171 -6.47 2.90 8.32
CA ASP A 171 -7.68 2.18 8.69
C ASP A 171 -7.54 1.57 10.09
N VAL A 172 -8.64 1.08 10.63
CA VAL A 172 -8.65 0.29 11.87
C VAL A 172 -9.15 -1.10 11.53
N ILE A 173 -8.31 -2.11 11.79
CA ILE A 173 -8.62 -3.53 11.59
C ILE A 173 -8.93 -4.18 12.94
N THR A 174 -9.98 -4.98 12.98
CA THR A 174 -10.31 -5.81 14.14
C THR A 174 -10.20 -7.29 13.76
N ILE A 175 -9.53 -8.08 14.58
CA ILE A 175 -9.44 -9.54 14.43
C ILE A 175 -10.06 -10.16 15.69
N SER A 176 -11.07 -10.99 15.52
CA SER A 176 -11.68 -11.81 16.56
C SER A 176 -11.08 -13.23 16.57
N GLU A 177 -11.34 -13.97 17.63
CA GLU A 177 -11.07 -15.40 17.72
C GLU A 177 -11.89 -16.21 16.72
#